data_bc21ab60dda29a94cbf02ae73f0ca3c4
#
_entry.id   bc21ab60dda29a94cbf02ae73f0ca3c4
#
_cell.length_a   1.000
_cell.length_b   1.000
_cell.length_c   1.000
_cell.angle_alpha   90.00
_cell.angle_beta   90.00
_cell.angle_gamma   90.00
#
_symmetry.space_group_name_H-M   'P 1'
#
loop_
_entity.id
_entity.type
_entity.pdbx_description
1 polymer ?
#
loop_
_entity_poly.entity_id
_entity_poly.type
_entity_poly.pdbx_seq_one_letter_code
_entity_poly.pdbx_strand_id
1 'polypeptide(L)'
;MSNQASFTPPSLLLTTIGLSLATFMQVLDTTIANVALPTISGNLGVSSEQGTWVITSFAVSNAIALPLTGWLSRRFGEVKLFIWATLLFVLASFFCGISQSMPELVGFRVLQGVVAGPLYPMTQTLLIAVYPPAKRGMALALLAMVTVVAPIAGPILGGWITDSYSWPWIFFINVPIGLFAAAVVRQQMRTRPVQTSRQPMDYVGLLSLIVGVGALQIVLDKGNDLDWFESNFIIVGSLISVVFIAVFIIWELTDKHPVVNLRLFAYRNFRIGTIVLVGGYAGFFGINLILPQWLQTQMGYTATWAGLAVAPIGLLPVLMSPFVGKYAHRFDLRLLAGLAFLAIGLSCFMRAEFTHEVDFQHVALVQLFMGIGVALFFMPTLSILLSDLPPQQIADGSGLATFLRTLGGSFAASLTTWIWIRRADQHHAYLSESISTYDPATRDALHQLGGAGGTAYRQLEQMLSSQAYMMSTVDYFTLMGWIFAGLILLVWLAKPPFAAKAGPASGGH
;
A
#
# COMPACT_ATOMS: atom_id res chain seq x y z
N MET A 1 38.77 -14.22 -4.96
CA MET A 1 37.69 -14.26 -5.96
C MET A 1 36.92 -15.55 -5.74
N SER A 2 35.90 -15.54 -4.87
CA SER A 2 35.09 -16.72 -4.60
C SER A 2 34.00 -16.81 -5.66
N ASN A 3 34.04 -17.90 -6.40
CA ASN A 3 33.00 -18.35 -7.32
C ASN A 3 31.66 -18.38 -6.54
N GLN A 4 30.85 -17.33 -6.64
CA GLN A 4 29.49 -17.35 -6.10
C GLN A 4 28.67 -18.27 -7.00
N ALA A 5 28.74 -19.58 -6.75
CA ALA A 5 27.80 -20.52 -7.30
C ALA A 5 26.39 -20.00 -6.92
N SER A 6 25.55 -19.76 -7.90
CA SER A 6 24.17 -19.34 -7.71
C SER A 6 23.50 -20.38 -6.81
N PHE A 7 23.13 -19.97 -5.59
CA PHE A 7 22.40 -20.87 -4.67
C PHE A 7 21.05 -21.25 -5.31
N THR A 8 20.82 -22.53 -5.46
CA THR A 8 19.54 -23.06 -5.92
C THR A 8 18.88 -23.82 -4.76
N PRO A 9 17.69 -23.41 -4.31
CA PRO A 9 17.00 -24.12 -3.25
C PRO A 9 16.56 -25.51 -3.75
N PRO A 10 16.37 -26.50 -2.86
CA PRO A 10 15.89 -27.83 -3.22
C PRO A 10 14.57 -27.81 -4.00
N SER A 11 13.66 -26.90 -3.64
CA SER A 11 12.41 -26.66 -4.39
C SER A 11 12.14 -25.18 -4.54
N LEU A 12 12.22 -24.67 -5.78
CA LEU A 12 11.90 -23.28 -6.11
C LEU A 12 10.43 -22.97 -5.81
N LEU A 13 9.53 -23.90 -6.10
CA LEU A 13 8.09 -23.75 -5.85
C LEU A 13 7.79 -23.58 -4.36
N LEU A 14 8.30 -24.47 -3.52
CA LEU A 14 8.08 -24.41 -2.06
C LEU A 14 8.69 -23.12 -1.47
N THR A 15 9.88 -22.73 -1.94
CA THR A 15 10.52 -21.48 -1.51
C THR A 15 9.64 -20.29 -1.85
N THR A 16 9.12 -20.24 -3.07
CA THR A 16 8.22 -19.16 -3.52
C THR A 16 6.94 -19.12 -2.69
N ILE A 17 6.32 -20.28 -2.45
CA ILE A 17 5.12 -20.37 -1.60
C ILE A 17 5.42 -19.85 -0.19
N GLY A 18 6.49 -20.30 0.45
CA GLY A 18 6.85 -19.88 1.81
C GLY A 18 7.10 -18.36 1.91
N LEU A 19 7.87 -17.80 0.97
CA LEU A 19 8.17 -16.38 0.93
C LEU A 19 6.91 -15.54 0.63
N SER A 20 6.12 -15.95 -0.36
CA SER A 20 4.90 -15.24 -0.76
C SER A 20 3.81 -15.31 0.31
N LEU A 21 3.71 -16.43 1.02
CA LEU A 21 2.70 -16.64 2.05
C LEU A 21 2.95 -15.75 3.28
N ALA A 22 4.22 -15.54 3.69
CA ALA A 22 4.54 -14.59 4.75
C ALA A 22 4.21 -13.14 4.37
N THR A 23 4.46 -12.77 3.10
CA THR A 23 4.07 -11.46 2.59
C THR A 23 2.55 -11.32 2.49
N PHE A 24 1.86 -12.36 2.03
CA PHE A 24 0.40 -12.38 1.99
C PHE A 24 -0.20 -12.16 3.39
N MET A 25 0.29 -12.89 4.38
CA MET A 25 -0.10 -12.76 5.77
C MET A 25 0.10 -11.32 6.28
N GLN A 26 1.26 -10.73 6.04
CA GLN A 26 1.57 -9.36 6.46
C GLN A 26 0.67 -8.31 5.79
N VAL A 27 0.41 -8.43 4.48
CA VAL A 27 -0.46 -7.51 3.75
C VAL A 27 -1.93 -7.71 4.12
N LEU A 28 -2.36 -8.97 4.31
CA LEU A 28 -3.69 -9.31 4.78
C LEU A 28 -3.97 -8.65 6.14
N ASP A 29 -3.02 -8.75 7.08
CA ASP A 29 -3.13 -8.21 8.44
C ASP A 29 -3.37 -6.68 8.45
N THR A 30 -2.83 -5.95 7.47
CA THR A 30 -3.05 -4.50 7.34
C THR A 30 -4.50 -4.14 6.99
N THR A 31 -5.23 -5.01 6.32
CA THR A 31 -6.57 -4.74 5.81
C THR A 31 -7.67 -5.46 6.56
N ILE A 32 -7.38 -6.64 7.12
CA ILE A 32 -8.35 -7.44 7.86
C ILE A 32 -8.82 -6.75 9.15
N ALA A 33 -7.91 -6.02 9.83
CA ALA A 33 -8.21 -5.31 11.05
C ALA A 33 -9.19 -4.13 10.84
N ASN A 34 -9.19 -3.52 9.64
CA ASN A 34 -10.06 -2.37 9.34
C ASN A 34 -11.55 -2.72 9.47
N VAL A 35 -11.93 -3.92 9.01
CA VAL A 35 -13.33 -4.37 9.03
C VAL A 35 -13.78 -4.75 10.45
N ALA A 36 -12.85 -5.30 11.24
CA ALA A 36 -13.14 -5.72 12.62
C ALA A 36 -13.14 -4.55 13.62
N LEU A 37 -12.71 -3.35 13.22
CA LEU A 37 -12.50 -2.21 14.10
C LEU A 37 -13.73 -1.82 14.94
N PRO A 38 -14.96 -1.72 14.39
CA PRO A 38 -16.13 -1.42 15.19
C PRO A 38 -16.39 -2.47 16.28
N THR A 39 -16.23 -3.76 15.95
CA THR A 39 -16.39 -4.88 16.88
C THR A 39 -15.30 -4.87 17.97
N ILE A 40 -14.04 -4.59 17.61
CA ILE A 40 -12.92 -4.46 18.55
C ILE A 40 -13.20 -3.32 19.54
N SER A 41 -13.57 -2.13 19.03
CA SER A 41 -13.86 -0.96 19.84
C SER A 41 -15.03 -1.20 20.81
N GLY A 42 -16.12 -1.81 20.31
CA GLY A 42 -17.26 -2.17 21.13
C GLY A 42 -16.93 -3.19 22.22
N ASN A 43 -16.18 -4.24 21.89
CA ASN A 43 -15.79 -5.28 22.85
C ASN A 43 -14.80 -4.79 23.92
N LEU A 44 -13.90 -3.86 23.57
CA LEU A 44 -12.94 -3.28 24.50
C LEU A 44 -13.48 -2.03 25.22
N GLY A 45 -14.73 -1.62 24.94
CA GLY A 45 -15.40 -0.51 25.63
C GLY A 45 -14.78 0.86 25.34
N VAL A 46 -14.26 1.08 24.14
CA VAL A 46 -13.60 2.33 23.73
C VAL A 46 -14.36 3.01 22.59
N SER A 47 -14.13 4.32 22.41
CA SER A 47 -14.69 5.05 21.26
C SER A 47 -14.13 4.55 19.93
N SER A 48 -14.87 4.75 18.83
CA SER A 48 -14.39 4.43 17.49
C SER A 48 -13.08 5.15 17.15
N GLU A 49 -12.93 6.39 17.61
CA GLU A 49 -11.72 7.18 17.45
C GLU A 49 -10.50 6.55 18.16
N GLN A 50 -10.68 6.07 19.40
CA GLN A 50 -9.64 5.33 20.10
C GLN A 50 -9.33 3.99 19.42
N GLY A 51 -10.33 3.35 18.82
CA GLY A 51 -10.18 2.12 18.06
C GLY A 51 -9.24 2.26 16.88
N THR A 52 -9.22 3.41 16.20
CA THR A 52 -8.33 3.64 15.03
C THR A 52 -6.85 3.44 15.35
N TRP A 53 -6.44 3.62 16.63
CA TRP A 53 -5.05 3.37 17.04
C TRP A 53 -4.58 1.95 16.82
N VAL A 54 -5.46 0.97 16.69
CA VAL A 54 -5.11 -0.42 16.31
C VAL A 54 -4.48 -0.46 14.92
N ILE A 55 -4.97 0.38 14.00
CA ILE A 55 -4.45 0.47 12.63
C ILE A 55 -3.24 1.39 12.58
N THR A 56 -3.36 2.59 13.14
CA THR A 56 -2.33 3.63 13.12
C THR A 56 -1.03 3.14 13.77
N SER A 57 -1.09 2.49 14.92
CA SER A 57 0.10 2.01 15.64
C SER A 57 0.89 0.99 14.82
N PHE A 58 0.21 0.08 14.14
CA PHE A 58 0.86 -0.86 13.22
C PHE A 58 1.45 -0.13 12.01
N ALA A 59 0.70 0.76 11.37
CA ALA A 59 1.14 1.47 10.18
C ALA A 59 2.39 2.34 10.46
N VAL A 60 2.39 3.09 11.56
CA VAL A 60 3.52 3.92 12.01
C VAL A 60 4.76 3.06 12.25
N SER A 61 4.63 2.03 13.07
CA SER A 61 5.77 1.17 13.43
C SER A 61 6.31 0.37 12.23
N ASN A 62 5.44 -0.08 11.34
CA ASN A 62 5.83 -0.72 10.09
C ASN A 62 6.58 0.25 9.16
N ALA A 63 6.07 1.47 8.99
CA ALA A 63 6.72 2.50 8.18
C ALA A 63 8.14 2.84 8.68
N ILE A 64 8.33 2.94 10.01
CA ILE A 64 9.65 3.17 10.63
C ILE A 64 10.60 1.98 10.39
N ALA A 65 10.11 0.75 10.46
CA ALA A 65 10.93 -0.45 10.34
C ALA A 65 11.36 -0.79 8.90
N LEU A 66 10.57 -0.36 7.90
CA LEU A 66 10.83 -0.65 6.48
C LEU A 66 12.23 -0.22 6.01
N PRO A 67 12.69 1.02 6.21
CA PRO A 67 14.00 1.47 5.73
C PRO A 67 15.16 0.82 6.47
N LEU A 68 14.94 0.28 7.68
CA LEU A 68 15.96 -0.43 8.45
C LEU A 68 16.29 -1.81 7.87
N THR A 69 15.49 -2.30 6.94
CA THR A 69 15.62 -3.66 6.38
C THR A 69 17.01 -3.94 5.83
N GLY A 70 17.62 -2.97 5.14
CA GLY A 70 18.96 -3.12 4.58
C GLY A 70 20.03 -3.30 5.65
N TRP A 71 20.02 -2.46 6.70
CA TRP A 71 20.94 -2.59 7.83
C TRP A 71 20.74 -3.91 8.58
N LEU A 72 19.48 -4.27 8.87
CA LEU A 72 19.13 -5.53 9.54
C LEU A 72 19.59 -6.74 8.73
N SER A 73 19.43 -6.74 7.42
CA SER A 73 19.83 -7.83 6.53
C SER A 73 21.34 -8.02 6.50
N ARG A 74 22.11 -6.94 6.49
CA ARG A 74 23.58 -6.99 6.59
C ARG A 74 24.04 -7.49 7.96
N ARG A 75 23.35 -7.10 9.03
CA ARG A 75 23.71 -7.48 10.41
C ARG A 75 23.42 -8.93 10.74
N PHE A 76 22.24 -9.43 10.36
CA PHE A 76 21.73 -10.75 10.75
C PHE A 76 21.75 -11.78 9.62
N GLY A 77 21.88 -11.33 8.38
CA GLY A 77 21.73 -12.13 7.17
C GLY A 77 20.26 -12.22 6.75
N GLU A 78 20.05 -12.23 5.43
CA GLU A 78 18.72 -12.12 4.80
C GLU A 78 17.74 -13.22 5.25
N VAL A 79 18.19 -14.49 5.21
CA VAL A 79 17.33 -15.65 5.55
C VAL A 79 16.98 -15.66 7.03
N LYS A 80 17.96 -15.38 7.91
CA LYS A 80 17.72 -15.33 9.36
C LYS A 80 16.76 -14.19 9.71
N LEU A 81 16.98 -13.02 9.11
CA LEU A 81 16.10 -11.86 9.32
C LEU A 81 14.66 -12.20 8.93
N PHE A 82 14.45 -12.78 7.75
CA PHE A 82 13.12 -13.18 7.30
C PHE A 82 12.44 -14.17 8.26
N ILE A 83 13.16 -15.22 8.67
CA ILE A 83 12.60 -16.24 9.57
C ILE A 83 12.24 -15.63 10.93
N TRP A 84 13.15 -14.85 11.54
CA TRP A 84 12.90 -14.22 12.83
C TRP A 84 11.77 -13.18 12.74
N ALA A 85 11.74 -12.35 11.69
CA ALA A 85 10.66 -11.40 11.47
C ALA A 85 9.31 -12.12 11.35
N THR A 86 9.24 -13.23 10.60
CA THR A 86 8.01 -14.03 10.48
C THR A 86 7.59 -14.64 11.82
N LEU A 87 8.51 -15.25 12.57
CA LEU A 87 8.18 -15.87 13.87
C LEU A 87 7.78 -14.84 14.92
N LEU A 88 8.45 -13.70 14.97
CA LEU A 88 8.09 -12.61 15.89
C LEU A 88 6.78 -11.95 15.50
N PHE A 89 6.47 -11.86 14.19
CA PHE A 89 5.17 -11.41 13.72
C PHE A 89 4.06 -12.35 14.19
N VAL A 90 4.25 -13.66 14.05
CA VAL A 90 3.32 -14.68 14.56
C VAL A 90 3.10 -14.54 16.08
N LEU A 91 4.18 -14.36 16.82
CA LEU A 91 4.12 -14.19 18.27
C LEU A 91 3.36 -12.89 18.65
N ALA A 92 3.68 -11.78 18.00
CA ALA A 92 2.96 -10.51 18.24
C ALA A 92 1.49 -10.61 17.85
N SER A 93 1.19 -11.31 16.73
CA SER A 93 -0.18 -11.56 16.29
C SER A 93 -0.97 -12.41 17.30
N PHE A 94 -0.34 -13.43 17.86
CA PHE A 94 -0.94 -14.22 18.95
C PHE A 94 -1.27 -13.35 20.16
N PHE A 95 -0.36 -12.47 20.58
CA PHE A 95 -0.61 -11.53 21.69
C PHE A 95 -1.69 -10.50 21.38
N CYS A 96 -1.80 -10.03 20.13
CA CYS A 96 -2.93 -9.20 19.71
C CYS A 96 -4.26 -9.93 19.92
N GLY A 97 -4.32 -11.22 19.58
CA GLY A 97 -5.55 -12.02 19.71
C GLY A 97 -5.97 -12.31 21.17
N ILE A 98 -5.05 -12.31 22.13
CA ILE A 98 -5.36 -12.53 23.55
C ILE A 98 -5.46 -11.24 24.37
N SER A 99 -5.25 -10.06 23.76
CA SER A 99 -5.32 -8.79 24.47
C SER A 99 -6.73 -8.52 25.03
N GLN A 100 -6.78 -8.00 26.26
CA GLN A 100 -8.01 -7.73 27.00
C GLN A 100 -8.29 -6.23 27.16
N SER A 101 -7.36 -5.38 26.73
CA SER A 101 -7.52 -3.93 26.79
C SER A 101 -6.95 -3.26 25.54
N MET A 102 -7.46 -2.07 25.20
CA MET A 102 -6.97 -1.29 24.08
C MET A 102 -5.48 -0.94 24.18
N PRO A 103 -4.91 -0.51 25.31
CA PRO A 103 -3.47 -0.25 25.43
C PRO A 103 -2.60 -1.49 25.17
N GLU A 104 -3.02 -2.68 25.63
CA GLU A 104 -2.32 -3.94 25.33
C GLU A 104 -2.33 -4.24 23.84
N LEU A 105 -3.51 -4.17 23.21
CA LEU A 105 -3.65 -4.41 21.78
C LEU A 105 -2.77 -3.44 20.97
N VAL A 106 -2.83 -2.15 21.26
CA VAL A 106 -2.00 -1.13 20.61
C VAL A 106 -0.50 -1.42 20.79
N GLY A 107 -0.07 -1.79 22.03
CA GLY A 107 1.32 -2.17 22.30
C GLY A 107 1.78 -3.36 21.46
N PHE A 108 0.97 -4.41 21.36
CA PHE A 108 1.28 -5.58 20.51
C PHE A 108 1.21 -5.25 19.02
N ARG A 109 0.35 -4.34 18.58
CA ARG A 109 0.31 -3.83 17.21
C ARG A 109 1.58 -3.05 16.85
N VAL A 110 2.14 -2.26 17.76
CA VAL A 110 3.46 -1.62 17.56
C VAL A 110 4.54 -2.67 17.35
N LEU A 111 4.62 -3.69 18.21
CA LEU A 111 5.61 -4.78 18.07
C LEU A 111 5.42 -5.52 16.74
N GLN A 112 4.17 -5.83 16.38
CA GLN A 112 3.82 -6.51 15.14
C GLN A 112 4.24 -5.68 13.91
N GLY A 113 4.02 -4.37 13.92
CA GLY A 113 4.41 -3.46 12.83
C GLY A 113 5.94 -3.37 12.67
N VAL A 114 6.70 -3.28 13.77
CA VAL A 114 8.18 -3.26 13.71
C VAL A 114 8.72 -4.51 13.05
N VAL A 115 8.21 -5.68 13.40
CA VAL A 115 8.71 -6.95 12.82
C VAL A 115 8.14 -7.23 11.43
N ALA A 116 7.02 -6.61 11.06
CA ALA A 116 6.43 -6.70 9.72
C ALA A 116 7.27 -5.97 8.65
N GLY A 117 7.93 -4.86 9.04
CA GLY A 117 8.66 -4.01 8.10
C GLY A 117 9.61 -4.76 7.15
N PRO A 118 10.48 -5.64 7.63
CA PRO A 118 11.41 -6.38 6.78
C PRO A 118 10.76 -7.45 5.88
N LEU A 119 9.54 -7.92 6.15
CA LEU A 119 8.98 -9.10 5.48
C LEU A 119 8.87 -8.93 3.96
N TYR A 120 8.22 -7.87 3.50
CA TYR A 120 8.06 -7.62 2.07
C TYR A 120 9.40 -7.40 1.34
N PRO A 121 10.29 -6.49 1.78
CA PRO A 121 11.58 -6.27 1.13
C PRO A 121 12.47 -7.52 1.15
N MET A 122 12.43 -8.30 2.22
CA MET A 122 13.20 -9.55 2.29
C MET A 122 12.64 -10.62 1.36
N THR A 123 11.32 -10.75 1.25
CA THR A 123 10.69 -11.62 0.25
C THR A 123 11.15 -11.26 -1.15
N GLN A 124 11.11 -9.97 -1.50
CA GLN A 124 11.57 -9.49 -2.81
C GLN A 124 13.04 -9.82 -3.06
N THR A 125 13.91 -9.53 -2.09
CA THR A 125 15.35 -9.79 -2.19
C THR A 125 15.65 -11.29 -2.33
N LEU A 126 15.01 -12.12 -1.51
CA LEU A 126 15.22 -13.56 -1.52
C LEU A 126 14.67 -14.22 -2.79
N LEU A 127 13.52 -13.77 -3.30
CA LEU A 127 12.98 -14.24 -4.58
C LEU A 127 13.92 -13.91 -5.74
N ILE A 128 14.41 -12.66 -5.82
CA ILE A 128 15.38 -12.25 -6.86
C ILE A 128 16.67 -13.07 -6.76
N ALA A 129 17.09 -13.42 -5.56
CA ALA A 129 18.34 -14.16 -5.34
C ALA A 129 18.24 -15.65 -5.70
N VAL A 130 17.08 -16.29 -5.54
CA VAL A 130 16.89 -17.72 -5.83
C VAL A 130 16.43 -17.99 -7.27
N TYR A 131 15.83 -17.01 -7.94
CA TYR A 131 15.40 -17.16 -9.32
C TYR A 131 16.55 -16.87 -10.29
N PRO A 132 16.73 -17.72 -11.34
CA PRO A 132 17.66 -17.42 -12.43
C PRO A 132 17.35 -16.07 -13.05
N PRO A 133 18.35 -15.32 -13.57
CA PRO A 133 18.14 -13.99 -14.12
C PRO A 133 17.01 -13.89 -15.14
N ALA A 134 16.88 -14.87 -16.02
CA ALA A 134 15.81 -14.93 -17.02
C ALA A 134 14.39 -15.11 -16.44
N LYS A 135 14.26 -15.56 -15.18
CA LYS A 135 12.98 -15.82 -14.50
C LYS A 135 12.68 -14.86 -13.33
N ARG A 136 13.54 -13.86 -13.07
CA ARG A 136 13.34 -12.87 -11.98
C ARG A 136 12.05 -12.07 -12.17
N GLY A 137 11.69 -11.77 -13.41
CA GLY A 137 10.41 -11.14 -13.72
C GLY A 137 9.20 -11.96 -13.25
N MET A 138 9.26 -13.29 -13.38
CA MET A 138 8.23 -14.19 -12.85
C MET A 138 8.12 -14.08 -11.32
N ALA A 139 9.27 -14.05 -10.61
CA ALA A 139 9.29 -13.90 -9.16
C ALA A 139 8.63 -12.59 -8.70
N LEU A 140 8.98 -11.48 -9.36
CA LEU A 140 8.39 -10.17 -9.07
C LEU A 140 6.89 -10.10 -9.43
N ALA A 141 6.47 -10.76 -10.51
CA ALA A 141 5.06 -10.84 -10.89
C ALA A 141 4.22 -11.64 -9.86
N LEU A 142 4.76 -12.75 -9.34
CA LEU A 142 4.12 -13.52 -8.28
C LEU A 142 4.00 -12.72 -6.97
N LEU A 143 5.04 -11.96 -6.61
CA LEU A 143 5.00 -11.08 -5.46
C LEU A 143 3.98 -9.95 -5.65
N ALA A 144 3.92 -9.36 -6.85
CA ALA A 144 2.94 -8.34 -7.20
C ALA A 144 1.49 -8.86 -7.08
N MET A 145 1.24 -10.09 -7.53
CA MET A 145 -0.07 -10.74 -7.37
C MET A 145 -0.49 -10.81 -5.90
N VAL A 146 0.42 -11.16 -5.00
CA VAL A 146 0.14 -11.22 -3.56
C VAL A 146 -0.27 -9.85 -3.01
N THR A 147 0.41 -8.76 -3.43
CA THR A 147 0.09 -7.41 -2.96
C THR A 147 -1.26 -6.86 -3.44
N VAL A 148 -1.82 -7.46 -4.49
CA VAL A 148 -3.16 -7.10 -5.00
C VAL A 148 -4.25 -7.97 -4.37
N VAL A 149 -3.99 -9.28 -4.24
CA VAL A 149 -5.00 -10.23 -3.74
C VAL A 149 -5.22 -10.09 -2.23
N ALA A 150 -4.17 -9.86 -1.46
CA ALA A 150 -4.27 -9.78 0.00
C ALA A 150 -5.19 -8.64 0.50
N PRO A 151 -5.11 -7.40 -0.02
CA PRO A 151 -6.05 -6.33 0.37
C PRO A 151 -7.51 -6.61 0.02
N ILE A 152 -7.77 -7.38 -1.05
CA ILE A 152 -9.13 -7.77 -1.44
C ILE A 152 -9.64 -8.88 -0.51
N ALA A 153 -8.78 -9.85 -0.18
CA ALA A 153 -9.13 -10.94 0.72
C ALA A 153 -9.37 -10.46 2.16
N GLY A 154 -8.68 -9.38 2.59
CA GLY A 154 -8.74 -8.85 3.94
C GLY A 154 -10.17 -8.53 4.43
N PRO A 155 -10.90 -7.64 3.79
CA PRO A 155 -12.27 -7.32 4.18
C PRO A 155 -13.20 -8.52 4.12
N ILE A 156 -13.07 -9.39 3.12
CA ILE A 156 -13.94 -10.58 2.96
C ILE A 156 -13.70 -11.56 4.12
N LEU A 157 -12.44 -11.93 4.36
CA LEU A 157 -12.09 -12.84 5.44
C LEU A 157 -12.31 -12.21 6.81
N GLY A 158 -11.98 -10.92 6.97
CA GLY A 158 -12.16 -10.20 8.22
C GLY A 158 -13.61 -10.11 8.64
N GLY A 159 -14.51 -9.75 7.74
CA GLY A 159 -15.95 -9.72 7.98
C GLY A 159 -16.46 -11.11 8.35
N TRP A 160 -16.17 -12.12 7.53
CA TRP A 160 -16.62 -13.49 7.79
C TRP A 160 -16.11 -14.06 9.13
N ILE A 161 -14.82 -13.85 9.45
CA ILE A 161 -14.25 -14.33 10.71
C ILE A 161 -14.88 -13.60 11.91
N THR A 162 -15.04 -12.27 11.81
CA THR A 162 -15.58 -11.45 12.91
C THR A 162 -17.04 -11.78 13.18
N ASP A 163 -17.84 -12.00 12.13
CA ASP A 163 -19.26 -12.32 12.24
C ASP A 163 -19.51 -13.78 12.66
N SER A 164 -18.70 -14.72 12.18
CA SER A 164 -18.91 -16.16 12.41
C SER A 164 -18.25 -16.68 13.69
N TYR A 165 -17.19 -16.03 14.15
CA TYR A 165 -16.44 -16.46 15.35
C TYR A 165 -16.30 -15.29 16.35
N SER A 166 -15.17 -14.57 16.28
CA SER A 166 -14.90 -13.38 17.09
C SER A 166 -13.70 -12.63 16.51
N TRP A 167 -13.56 -11.33 16.83
CA TRP A 167 -12.46 -10.51 16.31
C TRP A 167 -11.03 -11.02 16.62
N PRO A 168 -10.70 -11.69 17.74
CA PRO A 168 -9.35 -12.21 17.97
C PRO A 168 -8.85 -13.17 16.89
N TRP A 169 -9.76 -13.88 16.22
CA TRP A 169 -9.39 -14.84 15.19
C TRP A 169 -8.78 -14.19 13.94
N ILE A 170 -9.01 -12.89 13.69
CA ILE A 170 -8.31 -12.17 12.60
C ILE A 170 -6.80 -12.14 12.82
N PHE A 171 -6.36 -12.19 14.08
CA PHE A 171 -4.95 -12.28 14.45
C PHE A 171 -4.47 -13.74 14.52
N PHE A 172 -5.26 -14.65 15.07
CA PHE A 172 -4.88 -16.07 15.19
C PHE A 172 -4.69 -16.75 13.85
N ILE A 173 -5.37 -16.34 12.78
CA ILE A 173 -5.18 -16.89 11.43
C ILE A 173 -3.72 -16.75 10.94
N ASN A 174 -3.00 -15.76 11.41
CA ASN A 174 -1.59 -15.53 11.07
C ASN A 174 -0.67 -16.60 11.68
N VAL A 175 -1.06 -17.26 12.78
CA VAL A 175 -0.21 -18.20 13.49
C VAL A 175 0.12 -19.42 12.64
N PRO A 176 -0.84 -20.21 12.15
CA PRO A 176 -0.52 -21.38 11.32
C PRO A 176 0.17 -21.00 10.01
N ILE A 177 -0.24 -19.89 9.40
CA ILE A 177 0.31 -19.42 8.12
C ILE A 177 1.80 -19.04 8.28
N GLY A 178 2.12 -18.24 9.28
CA GLY A 178 3.49 -17.78 9.50
C GLY A 178 4.42 -18.88 9.99
N LEU A 179 3.96 -19.79 10.84
CA LEU A 179 4.75 -20.98 11.25
C LEU A 179 5.08 -21.86 10.04
N PHE A 180 4.12 -22.12 9.17
CA PHE A 180 4.34 -22.88 7.95
C PHE A 180 5.35 -22.17 7.03
N ALA A 181 5.17 -20.86 6.78
CA ALA A 181 6.06 -20.07 5.95
C ALA A 181 7.50 -20.07 6.48
N ALA A 182 7.69 -19.85 7.80
CA ALA A 182 9.00 -19.87 8.44
C ALA A 182 9.67 -21.24 8.35
N ALA A 183 8.92 -22.34 8.59
CA ALA A 183 9.41 -23.71 8.50
C ALA A 183 9.88 -24.05 7.08
N VAL A 184 9.06 -23.73 6.06
CA VAL A 184 9.39 -23.96 4.65
C VAL A 184 10.65 -23.19 4.26
N VAL A 185 10.71 -21.88 4.53
CA VAL A 185 11.87 -21.06 4.16
C VAL A 185 13.14 -21.54 4.91
N ARG A 186 13.03 -21.88 6.19
CA ARG A 186 14.15 -22.47 6.96
C ARG A 186 14.69 -23.74 6.32
N GLN A 187 13.79 -24.66 5.90
CA GLN A 187 14.18 -25.91 5.27
C GLN A 187 14.81 -25.70 3.90
N GLN A 188 14.19 -24.87 3.04
CA GLN A 188 14.61 -24.67 1.67
C GLN A 188 15.90 -23.83 1.56
N MET A 189 16.16 -22.93 2.51
CA MET A 189 17.30 -22.01 2.46
C MET A 189 18.38 -22.32 3.49
N ARG A 190 18.34 -23.51 4.10
CA ARG A 190 19.27 -23.94 5.17
C ARG A 190 20.75 -23.87 4.77
N THR A 191 21.06 -24.19 3.52
CA THR A 191 22.43 -24.28 3.01
C THR A 191 22.90 -23.01 2.31
N ARG A 192 22.08 -21.95 2.28
CA ARG A 192 22.47 -20.69 1.67
C ARG A 192 23.56 -20.01 2.49
N PRO A 193 24.69 -19.59 1.86
CA PRO A 193 25.75 -18.89 2.54
C PRO A 193 25.24 -17.58 3.15
N VAL A 194 25.55 -17.34 4.41
CA VAL A 194 25.17 -16.11 5.12
C VAL A 194 26.31 -15.12 5.00
N GLN A 195 26.06 -14.00 4.34
CA GLN A 195 26.98 -12.86 4.32
C GLN A 195 26.50 -11.85 5.37
N THR A 196 27.30 -11.64 6.39
CA THR A 196 27.03 -10.62 7.42
C THR A 196 28.19 -9.65 7.51
N SER A 197 27.89 -8.39 7.73
CA SER A 197 28.87 -7.36 8.06
C SER A 197 28.45 -6.64 9.35
N ARG A 198 29.41 -6.47 10.26
CA ARG A 198 29.17 -5.74 11.52
C ARG A 198 29.41 -4.26 11.28
N GLN A 199 28.39 -3.55 10.86
CA GLN A 199 28.43 -2.09 10.81
C GLN A 199 27.88 -1.51 12.12
N PRO A 200 28.45 -0.41 12.63
CA PRO A 200 27.90 0.28 13.79
C PRO A 200 26.48 0.77 13.50
N MET A 201 25.67 0.92 14.54
CA MET A 201 24.33 1.45 14.42
C MET A 201 24.38 2.98 14.48
N ASP A 202 23.76 3.62 13.52
CA ASP A 202 23.56 5.06 13.53
C ASP A 202 22.32 5.40 14.37
N TYR A 203 22.57 5.76 15.63
CA TYR A 203 21.50 6.11 16.56
C TYR A 203 20.84 7.46 16.24
N VAL A 204 21.57 8.40 15.64
CA VAL A 204 21.04 9.73 15.29
C VAL A 204 20.08 9.61 14.11
N GLY A 205 20.51 8.91 13.04
CA GLY A 205 19.65 8.62 11.91
C GLY A 205 18.40 7.84 12.32
N LEU A 206 18.58 6.80 13.15
CA LEU A 206 17.45 5.99 13.64
C LEU A 206 16.46 6.81 14.48
N LEU A 207 16.92 7.61 15.45
CA LEU A 207 16.03 8.43 16.28
C LEU A 207 15.29 9.49 15.44
N SER A 208 16.02 10.14 14.54
CA SER A 208 15.44 11.14 13.64
C SER A 208 14.38 10.51 12.72
N LEU A 209 14.61 9.31 12.22
CA LEU A 209 13.64 8.53 11.44
C LEU A 209 12.39 8.21 12.26
N ILE A 210 12.57 7.67 13.50
CA ILE A 210 11.46 7.29 14.37
C ILE A 210 10.57 8.49 14.67
N VAL A 211 11.18 9.60 15.10
CA VAL A 211 10.41 10.80 15.47
C VAL A 211 9.81 11.46 14.25
N GLY A 212 10.60 11.66 13.18
CA GLY A 212 10.15 12.38 11.98
C GLY A 212 9.05 11.64 11.22
N VAL A 213 9.26 10.36 10.93
CA VAL A 213 8.29 9.53 10.20
C VAL A 213 7.10 9.17 11.09
N GLY A 214 7.33 8.92 12.39
CA GLY A 214 6.26 8.67 13.35
C GLY A 214 5.30 9.85 13.45
N ALA A 215 5.83 11.07 13.62
CA ALA A 215 5.02 12.29 13.64
C ALA A 215 4.31 12.50 12.30
N LEU A 216 4.99 12.31 11.17
CA LEU A 216 4.38 12.42 9.84
C LEU A 216 3.18 11.48 9.67
N GLN A 217 3.35 10.22 10.04
CA GLN A 217 2.31 9.21 9.88
C GLN A 217 1.08 9.54 10.75
N ILE A 218 1.31 9.99 11.99
CA ILE A 218 0.22 10.41 12.89
C ILE A 218 -0.51 11.65 12.34
N VAL A 219 0.24 12.64 11.82
CA VAL A 219 -0.34 13.83 11.18
C VAL A 219 -1.20 13.45 9.97
N LEU A 220 -0.71 12.56 9.12
CA LEU A 220 -1.46 12.11 7.94
C LEU A 220 -2.72 11.30 8.31
N ASP A 221 -2.63 10.49 9.35
CA ASP A 221 -3.75 9.66 9.80
C ASP A 221 -4.85 10.49 10.50
N LYS A 222 -4.45 11.45 11.34
CA LYS A 222 -5.37 12.27 12.14
C LYS A 222 -5.72 13.62 11.52
N GLY A 223 -5.08 14.00 10.40
CA GLY A 223 -5.28 15.31 9.79
C GLY A 223 -6.72 15.59 9.42
N ASN A 224 -7.42 14.63 8.80
CA ASN A 224 -8.82 14.79 8.42
C ASN A 224 -9.78 14.80 9.63
N ASP A 225 -9.45 14.06 10.69
CA ASP A 225 -10.28 13.99 11.91
C ASP A 225 -10.19 15.26 12.77
N LEU A 226 -9.06 15.99 12.67
CA LEU A 226 -8.72 17.16 13.48
C LEU A 226 -8.66 18.47 12.68
N ASP A 227 -9.30 18.52 11.52
CA ASP A 227 -9.38 19.70 10.65
C ASP A 227 -7.99 20.29 10.28
N TRP A 228 -7.01 19.40 10.12
CA TRP A 228 -5.65 19.75 9.67
C TRP A 228 -5.01 20.89 10.51
N PHE A 229 -4.57 21.96 9.86
CA PHE A 229 -3.84 23.06 10.49
C PHE A 229 -4.72 23.99 11.38
N GLU A 230 -5.98 23.66 11.60
CA GLU A 230 -6.79 24.31 12.64
C GLU A 230 -6.50 23.70 14.02
N SER A 231 -5.96 22.49 14.07
CA SER A 231 -5.54 21.83 15.30
C SER A 231 -4.09 22.11 15.66
N ASN A 232 -3.85 22.59 16.89
CA ASN A 232 -2.51 22.75 17.44
C ASN A 232 -1.71 21.44 17.47
N PHE A 233 -2.40 20.31 17.68
CA PHE A 233 -1.78 18.99 17.66
C PHE A 233 -1.16 18.68 16.28
N ILE A 234 -1.89 18.95 15.21
CA ILE A 234 -1.42 18.75 13.82
C ILE A 234 -0.31 19.75 13.48
N ILE A 235 -0.41 21.02 13.89
CA ILE A 235 0.64 22.02 13.66
C ILE A 235 1.96 21.58 14.32
N VAL A 236 1.93 21.22 15.60
CA VAL A 236 3.11 20.80 16.35
C VAL A 236 3.67 19.48 15.78
N GLY A 237 2.81 18.51 15.49
CA GLY A 237 3.20 17.25 14.86
C GLY A 237 3.87 17.45 13.49
N SER A 238 3.33 18.35 12.67
CA SER A 238 3.89 18.70 11.36
C SER A 238 5.27 19.38 11.50
N LEU A 239 5.42 20.28 12.45
CA LEU A 239 6.71 20.95 12.71
C LEU A 239 7.76 19.94 13.17
N ILE A 240 7.41 19.06 14.12
CA ILE A 240 8.30 17.97 14.58
C ILE A 240 8.69 17.09 13.40
N SER A 241 7.73 16.69 12.58
CA SER A 241 7.98 15.85 11.41
C SER A 241 8.95 16.50 10.43
N VAL A 242 8.70 17.75 10.03
CA VAL A 242 9.55 18.48 9.08
C VAL A 242 10.97 18.64 9.60
N VAL A 243 11.14 19.04 10.87
CA VAL A 243 12.46 19.25 11.49
C VAL A 243 13.23 17.91 11.55
N PHE A 244 12.61 16.85 12.07
CA PHE A 244 13.31 15.58 12.23
C PHE A 244 13.55 14.85 10.89
N ILE A 245 12.68 14.99 9.89
CA ILE A 245 12.94 14.47 8.54
C ILE A 245 14.08 15.26 7.88
N ALA A 246 14.13 16.57 8.04
CA ALA A 246 15.24 17.38 7.52
C ALA A 246 16.58 16.98 8.17
N VAL A 247 16.61 16.81 9.51
CA VAL A 247 17.78 16.31 10.24
C VAL A 247 18.18 14.93 9.74
N PHE A 248 17.21 14.02 9.59
CA PHE A 248 17.42 12.67 9.06
C PHE A 248 18.07 12.69 7.67
N ILE A 249 17.51 13.45 6.72
CA ILE A 249 18.03 13.53 5.34
C ILE A 249 19.47 14.08 5.34
N ILE A 250 19.72 15.17 6.07
CA ILE A 250 21.06 15.77 6.14
C ILE A 250 22.04 14.81 6.76
N TRP A 251 21.66 14.14 7.84
CA TRP A 251 22.51 13.18 8.56
C TRP A 251 22.86 11.96 7.68
N GLU A 252 21.86 11.32 7.08
CA GLU A 252 22.04 10.14 6.21
C GLU A 252 22.87 10.42 4.94
N LEU A 253 22.86 11.64 4.45
CA LEU A 253 23.72 12.06 3.33
C LEU A 253 25.18 12.31 3.76
N THR A 254 25.42 12.69 5.01
CA THR A 254 26.73 13.08 5.52
C THR A 254 27.44 11.96 6.28
N ASP A 255 26.70 11.06 6.93
CA ASP A 255 27.30 9.98 7.72
C ASP A 255 27.99 8.93 6.84
N LYS A 256 29.03 8.30 7.46
CA LYS A 256 29.82 7.25 6.79
C LYS A 256 29.13 5.88 6.77
N HIS A 257 28.26 5.64 7.73
CA HIS A 257 27.57 4.35 7.92
C HIS A 257 26.06 4.56 8.10
N PRO A 258 25.38 5.19 7.10
CA PRO A 258 23.98 5.52 7.22
C PRO A 258 23.12 4.27 7.43
N VAL A 259 22.03 4.40 8.21
CA VAL A 259 21.03 3.34 8.37
C VAL A 259 20.25 3.17 7.07
N VAL A 260 19.94 4.29 6.40
CA VAL A 260 19.20 4.32 5.14
C VAL A 260 20.09 4.91 4.05
N ASN A 261 20.41 4.13 3.06
CA ASN A 261 21.31 4.56 1.99
C ASN A 261 20.59 5.47 0.98
N LEU A 262 20.46 6.77 1.28
CA LEU A 262 19.86 7.74 0.36
C LEU A 262 20.71 8.00 -0.91
N ARG A 263 21.98 7.61 -0.93
CA ARG A 263 22.84 7.71 -2.13
C ARG A 263 22.35 6.83 -3.27
N LEU A 264 21.43 5.89 -3.03
CA LEU A 264 20.79 5.09 -4.06
C LEU A 264 20.04 5.95 -5.09
N PHE A 265 19.57 7.14 -4.71
CA PHE A 265 18.95 8.09 -5.65
C PHE A 265 19.93 8.68 -6.68
N ALA A 266 21.24 8.47 -6.54
CA ALA A 266 22.21 8.77 -7.59
C ALA A 266 22.05 7.86 -8.82
N TYR A 267 21.55 6.62 -8.61
CA TYR A 267 21.23 5.73 -9.73
C TYR A 267 19.95 6.21 -10.43
N ARG A 268 20.07 6.41 -11.75
CA ARG A 268 18.98 7.01 -12.53
C ARG A 268 17.71 6.18 -12.53
N ASN A 269 17.83 4.87 -12.80
CA ASN A 269 16.65 4.00 -12.85
C ASN A 269 16.04 3.78 -11.47
N PHE A 270 16.84 3.77 -10.40
CA PHE A 270 16.34 3.73 -9.04
C PHE A 270 15.50 4.97 -8.72
N ARG A 271 16.03 6.17 -9.02
CA ARG A 271 15.32 7.44 -8.79
C ARG A 271 14.00 7.53 -9.54
N ILE A 272 14.05 7.28 -10.88
CA ILE A 272 12.85 7.37 -11.73
C ILE A 272 11.87 6.26 -11.37
N GLY A 273 12.33 5.03 -11.22
CA GLY A 273 11.50 3.90 -10.86
C GLY A 273 10.81 4.08 -9.49
N THR A 274 11.50 4.70 -8.52
CA THR A 274 10.90 5.00 -7.21
C THR A 274 9.81 6.06 -7.33
N ILE A 275 10.04 7.16 -8.08
CA ILE A 275 9.01 8.21 -8.28
C ILE A 275 7.78 7.61 -8.97
N VAL A 276 7.99 6.80 -10.01
CA VAL A 276 6.92 6.14 -10.76
C VAL A 276 6.18 5.10 -9.90
N LEU A 277 6.90 4.33 -9.07
CA LEU A 277 6.31 3.37 -8.15
C LEU A 277 5.44 4.06 -7.09
N VAL A 278 5.98 5.11 -6.46
CA VAL A 278 5.28 5.86 -5.40
C VAL A 278 4.05 6.57 -5.97
N GLY A 279 4.20 7.30 -7.07
CA GLY A 279 3.08 8.01 -7.70
C GLY A 279 2.00 7.07 -8.23
N GLY A 280 2.40 5.99 -8.91
CA GLY A 280 1.46 4.98 -9.41
C GLY A 280 0.73 4.25 -8.29
N TYR A 281 1.44 3.89 -7.21
CA TYR A 281 0.83 3.24 -6.04
C TYR A 281 -0.09 4.19 -5.27
N ALA A 282 0.32 5.45 -5.08
CA ALA A 282 -0.49 6.47 -4.43
C ALA A 282 -1.83 6.69 -5.16
N GLY A 283 -1.77 6.87 -6.49
CA GLY A 283 -2.99 7.00 -7.30
C GLY A 283 -3.87 5.74 -7.25
N PHE A 284 -3.26 4.56 -7.40
CA PHE A 284 -3.96 3.27 -7.27
C PHE A 284 -4.65 3.14 -5.90
N PHE A 285 -3.93 3.47 -4.82
CA PHE A 285 -4.47 3.36 -3.46
C PHE A 285 -5.65 4.30 -3.24
N GLY A 286 -5.52 5.56 -3.68
CA GLY A 286 -6.60 6.55 -3.55
C GLY A 286 -7.86 6.18 -4.33
N ILE A 287 -7.72 5.64 -5.56
CA ILE A 287 -8.85 5.14 -6.34
C ILE A 287 -9.60 4.03 -5.59
N ASN A 288 -8.84 3.09 -5.00
CA ASN A 288 -9.42 1.96 -4.25
C ASN A 288 -9.95 2.37 -2.87
N LEU A 289 -9.64 3.56 -2.38
CA LEU A 289 -10.23 4.12 -1.17
C LEU A 289 -11.58 4.78 -1.47
N ILE A 290 -11.64 5.64 -2.48
CA ILE A 290 -12.84 6.44 -2.78
C ILE A 290 -13.97 5.60 -3.37
N LEU A 291 -13.68 4.68 -4.26
CA LEU A 291 -14.74 3.95 -4.97
C LEU A 291 -15.65 3.15 -4.03
N PRO A 292 -15.14 2.29 -3.11
CA PRO A 292 -16.01 1.59 -2.17
C PRO A 292 -16.73 2.54 -1.20
N GLN A 293 -16.08 3.63 -0.79
CA GLN A 293 -16.67 4.62 0.09
C GLN A 293 -17.85 5.33 -0.59
N TRP A 294 -17.68 5.77 -1.84
CA TRP A 294 -18.74 6.38 -2.63
C TRP A 294 -19.92 5.41 -2.86
N LEU A 295 -19.65 4.14 -3.22
CA LEU A 295 -20.70 3.13 -3.39
C LEU A 295 -21.52 2.94 -2.13
N GLN A 296 -20.89 2.93 -0.94
CA GLN A 296 -21.58 2.71 0.32
C GLN A 296 -22.32 3.96 0.80
N THR A 297 -21.71 5.14 0.71
CA THR A 297 -22.26 6.36 1.30
C THR A 297 -23.26 7.08 0.39
N GLN A 298 -23.07 6.99 -0.94
CA GLN A 298 -23.87 7.73 -1.91
C GLN A 298 -24.80 6.85 -2.76
N MET A 299 -24.39 5.60 -3.03
CA MET A 299 -25.15 4.68 -3.87
C MET A 299 -25.96 3.66 -3.06
N GLY A 300 -25.86 3.70 -1.71
CA GLY A 300 -26.62 2.82 -0.83
C GLY A 300 -26.19 1.34 -0.86
N TYR A 301 -25.01 1.03 -1.39
CA TYR A 301 -24.48 -0.34 -1.39
C TYR A 301 -24.14 -0.78 0.01
N THR A 302 -24.42 -2.03 0.35
CA THR A 302 -23.83 -2.64 1.56
C THR A 302 -22.32 -2.82 1.35
N ALA A 303 -21.57 -2.94 2.45
CA ALA A 303 -20.14 -3.18 2.40
C ALA A 303 -19.78 -4.42 1.55
N THR A 304 -20.61 -5.48 1.62
CA THR A 304 -20.47 -6.69 0.82
C THR A 304 -20.62 -6.41 -0.67
N TRP A 305 -21.66 -5.70 -1.09
CA TRP A 305 -21.89 -5.38 -2.49
C TRP A 305 -20.84 -4.41 -3.05
N ALA A 306 -20.41 -3.42 -2.26
CA ALA A 306 -19.30 -2.54 -2.64
C ALA A 306 -18.00 -3.32 -2.82
N GLY A 307 -17.70 -4.26 -1.91
CA GLY A 307 -16.54 -5.16 -2.02
C GLY A 307 -16.60 -6.05 -3.27
N LEU A 308 -17.76 -6.63 -3.57
CA LEU A 308 -17.97 -7.45 -4.78
C LEU A 308 -17.85 -6.63 -6.07
N ALA A 309 -18.28 -5.37 -6.08
CA ALA A 309 -18.13 -4.49 -7.22
C ALA A 309 -16.65 -4.15 -7.50
N VAL A 310 -15.83 -4.06 -6.45
CA VAL A 310 -14.39 -3.75 -6.54
C VAL A 310 -13.54 -5.01 -6.80
N ALA A 311 -13.96 -6.18 -6.35
CA ALA A 311 -13.20 -7.43 -6.43
C ALA A 311 -12.66 -7.82 -7.83
N PRO A 312 -13.36 -7.54 -8.97
CA PRO A 312 -12.87 -7.89 -10.30
C PRO A 312 -11.50 -7.31 -10.65
N ILE A 313 -11.06 -6.25 -9.99
CA ILE A 313 -9.71 -5.67 -10.16
C ILE A 313 -8.60 -6.69 -9.94
N GLY A 314 -8.80 -7.66 -9.04
CA GLY A 314 -7.82 -8.70 -8.71
C GLY A 314 -7.75 -9.85 -9.71
N LEU A 315 -8.79 -10.05 -10.52
CA LEU A 315 -8.90 -11.21 -11.40
C LEU A 315 -7.82 -11.22 -12.49
N LEU A 316 -7.69 -10.12 -13.23
CA LEU A 316 -6.71 -10.04 -14.31
C LEU A 316 -5.25 -10.05 -13.82
N PRO A 317 -4.85 -9.40 -12.74
CA PRO A 317 -3.53 -9.58 -12.17
C PRO A 317 -3.20 -11.03 -11.83
N VAL A 318 -4.13 -11.78 -11.25
CA VAL A 318 -3.92 -13.20 -10.94
C VAL A 318 -3.69 -14.02 -12.21
N LEU A 319 -4.52 -13.81 -13.24
CA LEU A 319 -4.43 -14.56 -14.50
C LEU A 319 -3.22 -14.13 -15.35
N MET A 320 -2.92 -12.83 -15.44
CA MET A 320 -1.92 -12.27 -16.33
C MET A 320 -0.50 -12.25 -15.73
N SER A 321 -0.32 -12.17 -14.40
CA SER A 321 1.01 -12.05 -13.80
C SER A 321 1.99 -13.15 -14.22
N PRO A 322 1.61 -14.44 -14.31
CA PRO A 322 2.52 -15.47 -14.79
C PRO A 322 2.98 -15.24 -16.25
N PHE A 323 2.07 -14.76 -17.10
CA PHE A 323 2.38 -14.45 -18.51
C PHE A 323 3.28 -13.21 -18.61
N VAL A 324 2.94 -12.14 -17.88
CA VAL A 324 3.76 -10.93 -17.79
C VAL A 324 5.17 -11.29 -17.31
N GLY A 325 5.29 -12.04 -16.21
CA GLY A 325 6.58 -12.47 -15.69
C GLY A 325 7.41 -13.31 -16.66
N LYS A 326 6.75 -14.16 -17.46
CA LYS A 326 7.42 -15.02 -18.45
C LYS A 326 7.87 -14.27 -19.70
N TYR A 327 7.07 -13.34 -20.20
CA TYR A 327 7.28 -12.71 -21.51
C TYR A 327 7.78 -11.27 -21.44
N ALA A 328 7.76 -10.61 -20.26
CA ALA A 328 8.17 -9.20 -20.13
C ALA A 328 9.60 -8.91 -20.62
N HIS A 329 10.51 -9.91 -20.55
CA HIS A 329 11.88 -9.76 -21.05
C HIS A 329 11.97 -9.57 -22.57
N ARG A 330 10.89 -9.86 -23.31
CA ARG A 330 10.80 -9.66 -24.76
C ARG A 330 10.36 -8.25 -25.16
N PHE A 331 9.87 -7.48 -24.21
CA PHE A 331 9.35 -6.13 -24.41
C PHE A 331 10.17 -5.10 -23.63
N ASP A 332 10.11 -3.85 -24.08
CA ASP A 332 10.65 -2.75 -23.29
C ASP A 332 9.78 -2.57 -22.03
N LEU A 333 10.39 -2.64 -20.85
CA LEU A 333 9.69 -2.50 -19.58
C LEU A 333 9.00 -1.13 -19.43
N ARG A 334 9.52 -0.08 -20.10
CA ARG A 334 8.89 1.25 -20.13
C ARG A 334 7.56 1.22 -20.88
N LEU A 335 7.50 0.45 -21.97
CA LEU A 335 6.25 0.26 -22.72
C LEU A 335 5.20 -0.45 -21.87
N LEU A 336 5.60 -1.53 -21.18
CA LEU A 336 4.67 -2.27 -20.30
C LEU A 336 4.15 -1.41 -19.16
N ALA A 337 5.02 -0.66 -18.49
CA ALA A 337 4.64 0.28 -17.43
C ALA A 337 3.78 1.45 -17.99
N GLY A 338 4.10 1.95 -19.18
CA GLY A 338 3.30 2.97 -19.87
C GLY A 338 1.89 2.48 -20.21
N LEU A 339 1.76 1.24 -20.71
CA LEU A 339 0.46 0.60 -20.95
C LEU A 339 -0.33 0.37 -19.65
N ALA A 340 0.37 0.05 -18.55
CA ALA A 340 -0.25 -0.05 -17.25
C ALA A 340 -0.90 1.27 -16.82
N PHE A 341 -0.14 2.37 -16.90
CA PHE A 341 -0.65 3.70 -16.54
C PHE A 341 -1.74 4.18 -17.50
N LEU A 342 -1.62 3.84 -18.78
CA LEU A 342 -2.68 4.14 -19.76
C LEU A 342 -4.00 3.42 -19.39
N ALA A 343 -3.93 2.13 -19.06
CA ALA A 343 -5.12 1.36 -18.69
C ALA A 343 -5.75 1.88 -17.38
N ILE A 344 -4.93 2.20 -16.37
CA ILE A 344 -5.43 2.77 -15.11
C ILE A 344 -6.02 4.17 -15.36
N GLY A 345 -5.33 5.03 -16.12
CA GLY A 345 -5.80 6.37 -16.46
C GLY A 345 -7.11 6.36 -17.24
N LEU A 346 -7.23 5.51 -18.27
CA LEU A 346 -8.48 5.32 -19.00
C LEU A 346 -9.62 4.83 -18.11
N SER A 347 -9.34 3.90 -17.19
CA SER A 347 -10.33 3.45 -16.20
C SER A 347 -10.80 4.57 -15.27
N CYS A 348 -9.96 5.57 -15.01
CA CYS A 348 -10.34 6.77 -14.26
C CYS A 348 -11.28 7.66 -15.09
N PHE A 349 -10.98 7.90 -16.36
CA PHE A 349 -11.87 8.65 -17.24
C PHE A 349 -13.22 7.95 -17.45
N MET A 350 -13.24 6.60 -17.57
CA MET A 350 -14.52 5.85 -17.60
C MET A 350 -15.33 6.04 -16.31
N ARG A 351 -14.69 6.14 -15.13
CA ARG A 351 -15.38 6.44 -13.87
C ARG A 351 -15.83 7.90 -13.75
N ALA A 352 -15.15 8.81 -14.43
CA ALA A 352 -15.59 10.21 -14.51
C ALA A 352 -16.92 10.39 -15.26
N GLU A 353 -17.36 9.37 -16.00
CA GLU A 353 -18.68 9.34 -16.65
C GLU A 353 -19.77 8.68 -15.79
N PHE A 354 -19.44 8.22 -14.57
CA PHE A 354 -20.44 7.61 -13.69
C PHE A 354 -21.48 8.64 -13.25
N THR A 355 -22.71 8.13 -13.10
CA THR A 355 -23.85 8.86 -12.56
C THR A 355 -24.46 8.05 -11.39
N HIS A 356 -25.43 8.61 -10.69
CA HIS A 356 -26.20 7.86 -9.68
C HIS A 356 -26.96 6.65 -10.22
N GLU A 357 -27.10 6.55 -11.54
CA GLU A 357 -27.80 5.44 -12.20
C GLU A 357 -26.86 4.32 -12.66
N VAL A 358 -25.53 4.45 -12.39
CA VAL A 358 -24.58 3.42 -12.78
C VAL A 358 -24.90 2.08 -12.08
N ASP A 359 -25.00 1.03 -12.87
CA ASP A 359 -25.30 -0.30 -12.38
C ASP A 359 -24.04 -1.04 -11.89
N PHE A 360 -24.27 -2.10 -11.12
CA PHE A 360 -23.19 -2.95 -10.59
C PHE A 360 -22.28 -3.52 -11.69
N GLN A 361 -22.87 -3.95 -12.80
CA GLN A 361 -22.11 -4.59 -13.88
C GLN A 361 -21.13 -3.60 -14.53
N HIS A 362 -21.55 -2.36 -14.72
CA HIS A 362 -20.69 -1.33 -15.29
C HIS A 362 -19.53 -0.99 -14.37
N VAL A 363 -19.76 -0.83 -13.07
CA VAL A 363 -18.69 -0.63 -12.07
C VAL A 363 -17.71 -1.81 -12.10
N ALA A 364 -18.22 -3.05 -12.07
CA ALA A 364 -17.41 -4.26 -12.06
C ALA A 364 -16.56 -4.42 -13.34
N LEU A 365 -17.12 -4.06 -14.53
CA LEU A 365 -16.39 -4.10 -15.79
C LEU A 365 -15.25 -3.07 -15.84
N VAL A 366 -15.48 -1.85 -15.35
CA VAL A 366 -14.42 -0.83 -15.28
C VAL A 366 -13.32 -1.26 -14.30
N GLN A 367 -13.67 -1.93 -13.19
CA GLN A 367 -12.69 -2.52 -12.27
C GLN A 367 -11.89 -3.65 -12.92
N LEU A 368 -12.56 -4.53 -13.67
CA LEU A 368 -11.90 -5.58 -14.43
C LEU A 368 -10.91 -4.99 -15.44
N PHE A 369 -11.31 -3.95 -16.18
CA PHE A 369 -10.43 -3.25 -17.12
C PHE A 369 -9.21 -2.63 -16.41
N MET A 370 -9.41 -1.98 -15.26
CA MET A 370 -8.31 -1.47 -14.43
C MET A 370 -7.34 -2.58 -14.03
N GLY A 371 -7.82 -3.81 -13.82
CA GLY A 371 -7.02 -4.99 -13.54
C GLY A 371 -5.93 -5.26 -14.57
N ILE A 372 -6.11 -4.89 -15.86
CA ILE A 372 -5.05 -4.96 -16.88
C ILE A 372 -3.88 -4.07 -16.48
N GLY A 373 -4.18 -2.83 -16.09
CA GLY A 373 -3.17 -1.87 -15.66
C GLY A 373 -2.41 -2.37 -14.43
N VAL A 374 -3.12 -2.90 -13.44
CA VAL A 374 -2.52 -3.44 -12.21
C VAL A 374 -1.61 -4.64 -12.51
N ALA A 375 -2.01 -5.54 -13.42
CA ALA A 375 -1.21 -6.68 -13.85
C ALA A 375 0.12 -6.25 -14.49
N LEU A 376 0.12 -5.14 -15.21
CA LEU A 376 1.29 -4.62 -15.94
C LEU A 376 2.11 -3.60 -15.13
N PHE A 377 1.65 -3.14 -13.96
CA PHE A 377 2.27 -2.04 -13.22
C PHE A 377 3.48 -2.49 -12.38
N PHE A 378 3.27 -3.40 -11.42
CA PHE A 378 4.25 -3.68 -10.37
C PHE A 378 5.54 -4.31 -10.88
N MET A 379 5.44 -5.35 -11.71
CA MET A 379 6.60 -6.11 -12.17
C MET A 379 7.56 -5.25 -13.02
N PRO A 380 7.11 -4.57 -14.08
CA PRO A 380 8.01 -3.73 -14.88
C PRO A 380 8.61 -2.58 -14.06
N THR A 381 7.81 -1.91 -13.23
CA THR A 381 8.29 -0.78 -12.41
C THR A 381 9.35 -1.22 -11.41
N LEU A 382 9.16 -2.33 -10.70
CA LEU A 382 10.15 -2.90 -9.78
C LEU A 382 11.40 -3.36 -10.52
N SER A 383 11.25 -3.95 -11.70
CA SER A 383 12.40 -4.36 -12.53
C SER A 383 13.24 -3.17 -12.99
N ILE A 384 12.61 -2.08 -13.42
CA ILE A 384 13.28 -0.82 -13.77
C ILE A 384 14.02 -0.27 -12.55
N LEU A 385 13.34 -0.15 -11.42
CA LEU A 385 13.87 0.42 -10.17
C LEU A 385 15.14 -0.31 -9.70
N LEU A 386 15.17 -1.64 -9.77
CA LEU A 386 16.28 -2.44 -9.27
C LEU A 386 17.38 -2.70 -10.31
N SER A 387 17.18 -2.29 -11.57
CA SER A 387 18.06 -2.64 -12.69
C SER A 387 19.49 -2.12 -12.57
N ASP A 388 19.68 -0.92 -12.03
CA ASP A 388 20.99 -0.27 -11.90
C ASP A 388 21.72 -0.67 -10.59
N LEU A 389 21.02 -1.33 -9.67
CA LEU A 389 21.57 -1.63 -8.35
C LEU A 389 22.49 -2.85 -8.36
N PRO A 390 23.67 -2.76 -7.71
CA PRO A 390 24.50 -3.93 -7.48
C PRO A 390 23.77 -4.92 -6.53
N PRO A 391 24.05 -6.23 -6.65
CA PRO A 391 23.35 -7.27 -5.87
C PRO A 391 23.38 -7.03 -4.35
N GLN A 392 24.45 -6.44 -3.83
CA GLN A 392 24.60 -6.13 -2.38
C GLN A 392 23.68 -5.02 -1.88
N GLN A 393 23.18 -4.17 -2.79
CA GLN A 393 22.34 -3.02 -2.48
C GLN A 393 20.85 -3.27 -2.80
N ILE A 394 20.48 -4.43 -3.30
CA ILE A 394 19.08 -4.76 -3.64
C ILE A 394 18.20 -4.71 -2.39
N ALA A 395 18.68 -5.20 -1.25
CA ALA A 395 17.94 -5.18 0.01
C ALA A 395 17.68 -3.74 0.50
N ASP A 396 18.71 -2.88 0.44
CA ASP A 396 18.60 -1.46 0.78
C ASP A 396 17.61 -0.75 -0.16
N GLY A 397 17.74 -0.99 -1.47
CA GLY A 397 16.86 -0.41 -2.49
C GLY A 397 15.41 -0.88 -2.35
N SER A 398 15.19 -2.17 -2.11
CA SER A 398 13.86 -2.73 -1.86
C SER A 398 13.21 -2.14 -0.60
N GLY A 399 13.99 -2.04 0.49
CA GLY A 399 13.52 -1.45 1.75
C GLY A 399 13.13 0.01 1.57
N LEU A 400 14.02 0.81 0.96
CA LEU A 400 13.79 2.24 0.74
C LEU A 400 12.62 2.49 -0.22
N ALA A 401 12.53 1.75 -1.33
CA ALA A 401 11.42 1.88 -2.28
C ALA A 401 10.08 1.48 -1.65
N THR A 402 10.05 0.41 -0.84
CA THR A 402 8.84 -0.03 -0.14
C THR A 402 8.42 0.98 0.92
N PHE A 403 9.37 1.54 1.66
CA PHE A 403 9.12 2.62 2.61
C PHE A 403 8.46 3.83 1.95
N LEU A 404 9.05 4.34 0.87
CA LEU A 404 8.51 5.50 0.15
C LEU A 404 7.15 5.20 -0.49
N ARG A 405 6.96 3.98 -1.00
CA ARG A 405 5.65 3.52 -1.49
C ARG A 405 4.61 3.54 -0.37
N THR A 406 4.95 3.06 0.82
CA THR A 406 4.04 3.03 1.97
C THR A 406 3.69 4.43 2.42
N LEU A 407 4.67 5.34 2.53
CA LEU A 407 4.43 6.75 2.79
C LEU A 407 3.55 7.39 1.71
N GLY A 408 3.83 7.11 0.44
CA GLY A 408 3.00 7.56 -0.68
C GLY A 408 1.55 7.11 -0.57
N GLY A 409 1.31 5.87 -0.10
CA GLY A 409 -0.02 5.36 0.22
C GLY A 409 -0.71 6.14 1.36
N SER A 410 0.03 6.46 2.42
CA SER A 410 -0.50 7.25 3.55
C SER A 410 -0.86 8.69 3.12
N PHE A 411 0.02 9.34 2.35
CA PHE A 411 -0.29 10.64 1.75
C PHE A 411 -1.53 10.56 0.84
N ALA A 412 -1.60 9.51 0.02
CA ALA A 412 -2.74 9.32 -0.86
C ALA A 412 -4.04 9.15 -0.08
N ALA A 413 -4.05 8.37 1.01
CA ALA A 413 -5.24 8.21 1.84
C ALA A 413 -5.74 9.56 2.38
N SER A 414 -4.85 10.32 3.02
CA SER A 414 -5.18 11.61 3.60
C SER A 414 -5.62 12.65 2.57
N LEU A 415 -4.82 12.82 1.50
CA LEU A 415 -5.09 13.82 0.45
C LEU A 415 -6.33 13.47 -0.36
N THR A 416 -6.54 12.19 -0.67
CA THR A 416 -7.73 11.73 -1.40
C THR A 416 -9.00 12.07 -0.65
N THR A 417 -9.06 11.73 0.65
CA THR A 417 -10.22 12.03 1.49
C THR A 417 -10.44 13.54 1.62
N TRP A 418 -9.34 14.28 1.85
CA TRP A 418 -9.41 15.74 1.94
C TRP A 418 -9.92 16.39 0.64
N ILE A 419 -9.35 16.01 -0.51
CA ILE A 419 -9.78 16.53 -1.83
C ILE A 419 -11.26 16.21 -2.05
N TRP A 420 -11.66 14.97 -1.78
CA TRP A 420 -13.01 14.50 -2.02
C TRP A 420 -14.05 15.27 -1.18
N ILE A 421 -13.81 15.44 0.12
CA ILE A 421 -14.68 16.21 1.01
C ILE A 421 -14.68 17.68 0.61
N ARG A 422 -13.49 18.29 0.45
CA ARG A 422 -13.37 19.71 0.14
C ARG A 422 -14.03 20.09 -1.19
N ARG A 423 -13.91 19.24 -2.21
CA ARG A 423 -14.59 19.44 -3.48
C ARG A 423 -16.10 19.24 -3.37
N ALA A 424 -16.56 18.29 -2.55
CA ALA A 424 -17.99 18.12 -2.27
C ALA A 424 -18.57 19.38 -1.60
N ASP A 425 -17.89 19.95 -0.60
CA ASP A 425 -18.31 21.20 0.06
C ASP A 425 -18.40 22.37 -0.95
N GLN A 426 -17.42 22.48 -1.86
CA GLN A 426 -17.43 23.51 -2.89
C GLN A 426 -18.60 23.34 -3.87
N HIS A 427 -18.86 22.11 -4.33
CA HIS A 427 -19.99 21.84 -5.20
C HIS A 427 -21.32 22.02 -4.46
N HIS A 428 -21.40 21.64 -3.18
CA HIS A 428 -22.58 21.85 -2.36
C HIS A 428 -22.90 23.35 -2.21
N ALA A 429 -21.88 24.18 -1.89
CA ALA A 429 -22.04 25.63 -1.82
C ALA A 429 -22.53 26.21 -3.16
N TYR A 430 -21.93 25.82 -4.26
CA TYR A 430 -22.31 26.27 -5.60
C TYR A 430 -23.75 25.86 -5.98
N LEU A 431 -24.13 24.61 -5.72
CA LEU A 431 -25.49 24.12 -5.99
C LEU A 431 -26.54 24.79 -5.09
N SER A 432 -26.22 25.06 -3.83
CA SER A 432 -27.12 25.70 -2.89
C SER A 432 -27.42 27.18 -3.23
N GLU A 433 -26.49 27.89 -3.92
CA GLU A 433 -26.76 29.24 -4.41
C GLU A 433 -27.96 29.31 -5.38
N SER A 434 -28.20 28.23 -6.14
CA SER A 434 -29.32 28.14 -7.09
C SER A 434 -30.64 27.72 -6.42
N ILE A 435 -30.64 27.30 -5.17
CA ILE A 435 -31.81 26.84 -4.44
C ILE A 435 -32.38 27.98 -3.59
N SER A 436 -33.51 28.48 -4.00
CA SER A 436 -34.24 29.54 -3.28
C SER A 436 -35.70 29.17 -3.13
N THR A 437 -36.28 29.49 -1.96
CA THR A 437 -37.73 29.36 -1.73
C THR A 437 -38.56 30.23 -2.70
N TYR A 438 -37.96 31.22 -3.32
CA TYR A 438 -38.60 32.07 -4.33
C TYR A 438 -38.55 31.49 -5.74
N ASP A 439 -37.64 30.52 -5.99
CA ASP A 439 -37.54 29.85 -7.29
C ASP A 439 -38.71 28.86 -7.49
N PRO A 440 -39.45 28.93 -8.62
CA PRO A 440 -40.53 28.00 -8.93
C PRO A 440 -40.09 26.53 -8.94
N ALA A 441 -38.91 26.22 -9.51
CA ALA A 441 -38.41 24.86 -9.59
C ALA A 441 -38.11 24.27 -8.19
N THR A 442 -37.58 25.07 -7.28
CA THR A 442 -37.38 24.68 -5.89
C THR A 442 -38.70 24.42 -5.16
N ARG A 443 -39.72 25.24 -5.42
CA ARG A 443 -41.05 25.04 -4.82
C ARG A 443 -41.74 23.77 -5.37
N ASP A 444 -41.62 23.53 -6.67
CA ASP A 444 -42.18 22.33 -7.29
C ASP A 444 -41.51 21.07 -6.75
N ALA A 445 -40.16 21.08 -6.61
CA ALA A 445 -39.41 19.99 -6.00
C ALA A 445 -39.85 19.74 -4.54
N LEU A 446 -39.98 20.80 -3.73
CA LEU A 446 -40.48 20.67 -2.36
C LEU A 446 -41.89 20.14 -2.29
N HIS A 447 -42.79 20.55 -3.21
CA HIS A 447 -44.16 20.00 -3.28
C HIS A 447 -44.16 18.51 -3.62
N GLN A 448 -43.29 18.05 -4.54
CA GLN A 448 -43.15 16.63 -4.85
C GLN A 448 -42.58 15.81 -3.70
N LEU A 449 -41.77 16.41 -2.85
CA LEU A 449 -41.21 15.80 -1.61
C LEU A 449 -42.15 15.85 -0.40
N GLY A 450 -43.43 16.27 -0.57
CA GLY A 450 -44.43 16.27 0.49
C GLY A 450 -44.73 17.65 1.08
N GLY A 451 -44.39 18.73 0.42
CA GLY A 451 -44.69 20.10 0.79
C GLY A 451 -43.59 20.78 1.61
N ALA A 452 -43.80 22.06 2.00
CA ALA A 452 -42.80 22.88 2.71
C ALA A 452 -42.58 22.45 4.20
N GLY A 453 -42.56 21.16 4.48
CA GLY A 453 -42.31 20.60 5.82
C GLY A 453 -40.82 20.30 6.03
N GLY A 454 -40.37 20.20 7.29
CA GLY A 454 -38.96 19.92 7.66
C GLY A 454 -38.40 18.59 7.11
N THR A 455 -39.27 17.64 6.72
CA THR A 455 -38.89 16.38 6.06
C THR A 455 -38.49 16.60 4.60
N ALA A 456 -39.25 17.43 3.85
CA ALA A 456 -38.98 17.77 2.47
C ALA A 456 -37.67 18.55 2.34
N TYR A 457 -37.40 19.52 3.23
CA TYR A 457 -36.13 20.23 3.26
C TYR A 457 -34.93 19.29 3.55
N ARG A 458 -35.07 18.33 4.46
CA ARG A 458 -34.02 17.33 4.72
C ARG A 458 -33.78 16.41 3.51
N GLN A 459 -34.82 16.01 2.81
CA GLN A 459 -34.67 15.20 1.59
C GLN A 459 -34.00 16.00 0.48
N LEU A 460 -34.37 17.27 0.29
CA LEU A 460 -33.73 18.16 -0.67
C LEU A 460 -32.24 18.35 -0.34
N GLU A 461 -31.91 18.56 0.93
CA GLU A 461 -30.52 18.66 1.41
C GLU A 461 -29.72 17.37 1.17
N GLN A 462 -30.32 16.21 1.40
CA GLN A 462 -29.68 14.92 1.09
C GLN A 462 -29.43 14.74 -0.41
N MET A 463 -30.38 15.14 -1.27
CA MET A 463 -30.19 15.09 -2.72
C MET A 463 -29.08 16.03 -3.18
N LEU A 464 -29.03 17.25 -2.61
CA LEU A 464 -28.00 18.24 -2.88
C LEU A 464 -26.61 17.72 -2.50
N SER A 465 -26.48 17.23 -1.27
CA SER A 465 -25.25 16.64 -0.76
C SER A 465 -24.79 15.45 -1.59
N SER A 466 -25.73 14.54 -1.96
CA SER A 466 -25.42 13.39 -2.80
C SER A 466 -24.92 13.81 -4.18
N GLN A 467 -25.54 14.83 -4.79
CA GLN A 467 -25.08 15.37 -6.08
C GLN A 467 -23.71 16.06 -5.97
N ALA A 468 -23.45 16.78 -4.89
CA ALA A 468 -22.15 17.41 -4.63
C ALA A 468 -21.04 16.37 -4.48
N TYR A 469 -21.29 15.28 -3.74
CA TYR A 469 -20.35 14.17 -3.63
C TYR A 469 -20.14 13.43 -4.96
N MET A 470 -21.18 13.32 -5.80
CA MET A 470 -21.05 12.74 -7.13
C MET A 470 -20.11 13.58 -8.01
N MET A 471 -20.32 14.91 -8.05
CA MET A 471 -19.46 15.84 -8.80
C MET A 471 -18.02 15.80 -8.29
N SER A 472 -17.83 15.76 -6.98
CA SER A 472 -16.51 15.59 -6.36
C SER A 472 -15.82 14.28 -6.76
N THR A 473 -16.59 13.20 -6.88
CA THR A 473 -16.09 11.88 -7.31
C THR A 473 -15.62 11.92 -8.76
N VAL A 474 -16.38 12.57 -9.64
CA VAL A 474 -16.02 12.80 -11.06
C VAL A 474 -14.73 13.63 -11.17
N ASP A 475 -14.63 14.73 -10.40
CA ASP A 475 -13.44 15.58 -10.38
C ASP A 475 -12.20 14.78 -9.92
N TYR A 476 -12.35 13.97 -8.88
CA TYR A 476 -11.29 13.15 -8.36
C TYR A 476 -10.78 12.13 -9.39
N PHE A 477 -11.67 11.40 -10.04
CA PHE A 477 -11.27 10.43 -11.07
C PHE A 477 -10.66 11.12 -12.29
N THR A 478 -11.17 12.26 -12.70
CA THR A 478 -10.59 13.07 -13.77
C THR A 478 -9.16 13.50 -13.42
N LEU A 479 -8.92 13.99 -12.20
CA LEU A 479 -7.59 14.35 -11.71
C LEU A 479 -6.65 13.15 -11.73
N MET A 480 -7.09 11.99 -11.24
CA MET A 480 -6.29 10.76 -11.27
C MET A 480 -5.96 10.32 -12.69
N GLY A 481 -6.90 10.42 -13.63
CA GLY A 481 -6.65 10.14 -15.05
C GLY A 481 -5.49 10.95 -15.61
N TRP A 482 -5.44 12.26 -15.32
CA TRP A 482 -4.34 13.13 -15.75
C TRP A 482 -3.02 12.85 -15.03
N ILE A 483 -3.06 12.51 -13.75
CA ILE A 483 -1.85 12.09 -13.01
C ILE A 483 -1.24 10.84 -13.66
N PHE A 484 -2.04 9.82 -13.98
CA PHE A 484 -1.55 8.62 -14.66
C PHE A 484 -1.02 8.91 -16.07
N ALA A 485 -1.64 9.84 -16.81
CA ALA A 485 -1.10 10.30 -18.08
C ALA A 485 0.29 10.96 -17.91
N GLY A 486 0.50 11.75 -16.86
CA GLY A 486 1.81 12.30 -16.50
C GLY A 486 2.84 11.23 -16.15
N LEU A 487 2.45 10.17 -15.46
CA LEU A 487 3.34 9.05 -15.10
C LEU A 487 3.83 8.27 -16.33
N ILE A 488 3.05 8.23 -17.43
CA ILE A 488 3.50 7.65 -18.71
C ILE A 488 4.76 8.39 -19.20
N LEU A 489 4.75 9.72 -19.14
CA LEU A 489 5.91 10.52 -19.58
C LEU A 489 7.13 10.28 -18.67
N LEU A 490 6.90 10.18 -17.36
CA LEU A 490 7.98 9.97 -16.38
C LEU A 490 8.69 8.63 -16.56
N VAL A 491 7.96 7.54 -16.85
CA VAL A 491 8.59 6.22 -17.00
C VAL A 491 9.55 6.17 -18.19
N TRP A 492 9.33 6.97 -19.24
CA TRP A 492 10.22 7.04 -20.39
C TRP A 492 11.57 7.70 -20.09
N LEU A 493 11.72 8.38 -18.96
CA LEU A 493 13.00 8.91 -18.52
C LEU A 493 13.96 7.83 -17.99
N ALA A 494 13.51 6.59 -17.72
CA ALA A 494 14.37 5.46 -17.38
C ALA A 494 15.23 5.04 -18.57
N LYS A 495 16.43 4.52 -18.32
CA LYS A 495 17.37 4.11 -19.39
C LYS A 495 17.57 2.59 -19.39
N PRO A 496 17.39 1.91 -20.55
CA PRO A 496 17.80 0.52 -20.70
C PRO A 496 19.35 0.38 -20.64
N PRO A 497 19.92 -0.83 -20.39
CA PRO A 497 19.21 -2.10 -20.21
C PRO A 497 18.66 -2.27 -18.79
N PHE A 498 17.48 -2.91 -18.67
CA PHE A 498 16.81 -3.20 -17.39
C PHE A 498 17.13 -4.60 -16.87
N ALA A 499 18.17 -5.25 -17.39
CA ALA A 499 18.71 -6.48 -16.83
C ALA A 499 19.75 -6.11 -15.77
N ALA A 500 19.67 -6.73 -14.59
CA ALA A 500 20.76 -6.61 -13.61
C ALA A 500 22.08 -6.93 -14.30
N LYS A 501 23.07 -6.02 -14.22
CA LYS A 501 24.41 -6.23 -14.78
C LYS A 501 24.92 -7.57 -14.28
N ALA A 502 25.05 -8.55 -15.17
CA ALA A 502 25.90 -9.70 -14.94
C ALA A 502 27.29 -9.12 -14.65
N GLY A 503 27.87 -9.51 -13.50
CA GLY A 503 29.26 -9.13 -13.22
C GLY A 503 30.13 -9.46 -14.44
N PRO A 504 31.26 -8.73 -14.65
CA PRO A 504 32.09 -8.93 -15.81
C PRO A 504 32.39 -10.41 -15.96
N ALA A 505 32.02 -10.98 -17.12
CA ALA A 505 32.41 -12.31 -17.49
C ALA A 505 33.96 -12.30 -17.48
N SER A 506 34.57 -13.08 -16.59
CA SER A 506 36.01 -13.30 -16.60
C SER A 506 36.31 -13.90 -17.97
N GLY A 507 36.84 -13.06 -18.85
CA GLY A 507 37.36 -13.49 -20.14
C GLY A 507 38.38 -14.61 -19.89
N GLY A 508 38.07 -15.78 -20.39
CA GLY A 508 39.04 -16.84 -20.50
C GLY A 508 40.16 -16.42 -21.47
N HIS A 509 41.36 -16.46 -21.00
CA HIS A 509 42.55 -16.76 -21.73
C HIS A 509 43.29 -17.84 -20.97
#